data_59a7e834b5df62e2550a4c68da54977f
#
_entry.id   59a7e834b5df62e2550a4c68da54977f
#
_cell.length_a   1.000
_cell.length_b   1.000
_cell.length_c   1.000
_cell.angle_alpha   90.00
_cell.angle_beta   90.00
_cell.angle_gamma   90.00
#
_symmetry.space_group_name_H-M   'P 1'
#
loop_
_entity.id
_entity.type
_entity.pdbx_description
1 polymer ?
#
loop_
_entity_poly.entity_id
_entity_poly.type
_entity_poly.pdbx_seq_one_letter_code
_entity_poly.pdbx_strand_id
1 'polypeptide(L)'
;MTFAAVMTFLKKISPLMNLGDKELEILSTPENVLQAELDVNGKKYPAYRVQFNSARGPYKGGIRYHPEVDLDEVKSLAFWMALKTAVADIPLGGGKGG
;
A
#
# COMPACT_ATOMS: atom_id res chain seq x y z
N MET A 1 5.95 -6.29 -10.02
CA MET A 1 5.74 -4.82 -9.93
C MET A 1 6.45 -4.31 -8.70
N THR A 2 7.31 -3.32 -8.87
CA THR A 2 8.03 -2.70 -7.76
C THR A 2 7.32 -1.43 -7.29
N PHE A 3 7.51 -1.08 -6.04
CA PHE A 3 6.97 0.19 -5.51
C PHE A 3 7.57 1.39 -6.23
N ALA A 4 8.86 1.32 -6.58
CA ALA A 4 9.50 2.37 -7.37
C ALA A 4 8.83 2.59 -8.73
N ALA A 5 8.43 1.52 -9.41
CA ALA A 5 7.72 1.61 -10.69
C ALA A 5 6.33 2.24 -10.50
N VAL A 6 5.63 1.89 -9.42
CA VAL A 6 4.34 2.49 -9.09
C VAL A 6 4.48 3.98 -8.81
N MET A 7 5.52 4.38 -8.08
CA MET A 7 5.79 5.80 -7.82
C MET A 7 6.18 6.56 -9.08
N THR A 8 6.90 5.94 -9.99
CA THR A 8 7.19 6.54 -11.30
C THR A 8 5.91 6.82 -12.08
N PHE A 9 4.99 5.86 -12.06
CA PHE A 9 3.67 6.04 -12.67
C PHE A 9 2.89 7.18 -12.01
N LEU A 10 2.87 7.25 -10.69
CA LEU A 10 2.20 8.33 -9.96
C LEU A 10 2.74 9.69 -10.36
N LYS A 11 4.07 9.84 -10.42
CA LYS A 11 4.72 11.09 -10.85
C LYS A 11 4.33 11.47 -12.27
N LYS A 12 4.22 10.47 -13.16
CA LYS A 12 3.85 10.70 -14.56
C LYS A 12 2.45 11.25 -14.70
N ILE A 13 1.49 10.79 -13.89
CA ILE A 13 0.10 11.24 -13.96
C ILE A 13 -0.19 12.44 -13.06
N SER A 14 0.71 12.80 -12.16
CA SER A 14 0.49 13.87 -11.19
C SER A 14 0.10 15.23 -11.81
N PRO A 15 0.66 15.65 -12.97
CA PRO A 15 0.21 16.90 -13.60
C PRO A 15 -1.26 16.85 -14.05
N LEU A 16 -1.75 15.68 -14.47
CA LEU A 16 -3.15 15.52 -14.86
C LEU A 16 -4.11 15.64 -13.67
N MET A 17 -3.63 15.36 -12.47
CA MET A 17 -4.39 15.41 -11.22
C MET A 17 -4.18 16.74 -10.49
N ASN A 18 -3.39 17.65 -11.01
CA ASN A 18 -3.00 18.90 -10.37
C ASN A 18 -2.41 18.68 -8.96
N LEU A 19 -1.61 17.63 -8.79
CA LEU A 19 -0.97 17.34 -7.51
C LEU A 19 0.22 18.28 -7.31
N GLY A 20 0.24 18.97 -6.14
CA GLY A 20 1.42 19.69 -5.67
C GLY A 20 2.43 18.74 -5.03
N ASP A 21 3.59 19.29 -4.66
CA ASP A 21 4.66 18.49 -4.03
C ASP A 21 4.22 17.84 -2.73
N LYS A 22 3.41 18.53 -1.94
CA LYS A 22 2.90 18.04 -0.65
C LYS A 22 1.96 16.86 -0.84
N GLU A 23 1.03 16.95 -1.77
CA GLU A 23 0.09 15.89 -2.08
C GLU A 23 0.82 14.67 -2.66
N LEU A 24 1.80 14.89 -3.50
CA LEU A 24 2.61 13.82 -4.08
C LEU A 24 3.41 13.09 -2.99
N GLU A 25 3.96 13.82 -2.02
CA GLU A 25 4.66 13.22 -0.89
C GLU A 25 3.72 12.35 -0.05
N ILE A 26 2.53 12.84 0.27
CA ILE A 26 1.52 12.10 1.02
C ILE A 26 1.14 10.79 0.28
N LEU A 27 0.90 10.87 -1.01
CA LEU A 27 0.52 9.71 -1.81
C LEU A 27 1.68 8.75 -2.06
N SER A 28 2.91 9.19 -1.84
CA SER A 28 4.12 8.38 -2.04
C SER A 28 4.60 7.69 -0.77
N THR A 29 4.00 8.00 0.39
CA THR A 29 4.52 7.58 1.68
C THR A 29 3.44 6.83 2.46
N PRO A 30 3.59 5.53 2.72
CA PRO A 30 2.65 4.81 3.58
C PRO A 30 2.66 5.39 4.98
N GLU A 31 1.49 5.45 5.61
CA GLU A 31 1.35 5.99 6.97
C GLU A 31 2.00 5.07 8.00
N ASN A 32 1.84 3.76 7.85
CA ASN A 32 2.44 2.78 8.74
C ASN A 32 2.91 1.55 7.97
N VAL A 33 4.09 1.07 8.31
CA VAL A 33 4.65 -0.19 7.80
C VAL A 33 4.97 -1.08 8.98
N LEU A 34 4.29 -2.20 9.10
CA LEU A 34 4.44 -3.17 10.18
C LEU A 34 5.05 -4.45 9.62
N GLN A 35 6.07 -4.95 10.29
CA GLN A 35 6.71 -6.21 9.96
C GLN A 35 6.76 -7.11 11.18
N ALA A 36 6.52 -8.39 10.97
CA ALA A 36 6.58 -9.39 12.03
C ALA A 36 7.13 -10.71 11.48
N GLU A 37 7.51 -11.58 12.39
CA GLU A 37 7.86 -12.96 12.07
C GLU A 37 6.88 -13.88 12.79
N LEU A 38 6.23 -14.74 12.03
CA LEU A 38 5.27 -15.70 12.57
C LEU A 38 5.94 -17.05 12.73
N ASP A 39 5.81 -17.66 13.90
CA ASP A 39 6.27 -19.02 14.16
C ASP A 39 5.08 -19.96 14.09
N VAL A 40 5.11 -20.87 13.11
CA VAL A 40 4.07 -21.89 12.92
C VAL A 40 4.73 -23.26 12.96
N ASN A 41 4.53 -24.00 14.04
CA ASN A 41 5.11 -25.33 14.23
C ASN A 41 6.65 -25.35 14.08
N GLY A 42 7.33 -24.32 14.62
CA GLY A 42 8.78 -24.20 14.55
C GLY A 42 9.31 -23.61 13.25
N LYS A 43 8.46 -23.37 12.28
CA LYS A 43 8.82 -22.74 11.01
C LYS A 43 8.47 -21.28 11.02
N LYS A 44 9.41 -20.43 10.63
CA LYS A 44 9.26 -18.97 10.69
C LYS A 44 8.87 -18.40 9.34
N TYR A 45 7.89 -17.51 9.35
CA TYR A 45 7.39 -16.83 8.15
C TYR A 45 7.41 -15.32 8.36
N PRO A 46 7.96 -14.56 7.41
CA PRO A 46 7.82 -13.11 7.46
C PRO A 46 6.37 -12.71 7.22
N ALA A 47 5.93 -11.67 7.90
CA ALA A 47 4.59 -11.11 7.73
C ALA A 47 4.66 -9.60 7.63
N TYR A 48 3.85 -9.03 6.76
CA TYR A 48 3.83 -7.61 6.47
C TYR A 48 2.42 -7.05 6.55
N ARG A 49 2.30 -5.83 7.07
CA ARG A 49 1.06 -5.06 7.00
C ARG A 49 1.43 -3.63 6.64
N VAL A 50 0.97 -3.16 5.49
CA VAL A 50 1.14 -1.77 5.08
C VAL A 50 -0.20 -1.07 5.18
N GLN A 51 -0.24 -0.04 6.00
CA GLN A 51 -1.37 0.87 6.18
C GLN A 51 -1.02 2.13 5.40
N PHE A 52 -1.50 2.21 4.17
CA PHE A 52 -0.99 3.22 3.25
C PHE A 52 -1.58 4.59 3.50
N ASN A 53 -2.90 4.69 3.55
CA ASN A 53 -3.54 5.98 3.71
C ASN A 53 -4.92 5.82 4.34
N SER A 54 -5.25 6.66 5.32
CA SER A 54 -6.51 6.64 6.06
C SER A 54 -7.33 7.93 5.89
N ALA A 55 -6.97 8.80 4.95
CA ALA A 55 -7.66 10.07 4.74
C ALA A 55 -9.16 9.89 4.45
N ARG A 56 -9.53 8.81 3.79
CA ARG A 56 -10.92 8.51 3.44
C ARG A 56 -11.63 7.59 4.43
N GLY A 57 -10.92 7.04 5.40
CA GLY A 57 -11.47 6.13 6.41
C GLY A 57 -10.51 5.01 6.78
N PRO A 58 -10.98 4.00 7.54
CA PRO A 58 -10.13 2.89 7.97
C PRO A 58 -9.43 2.19 6.81
N TYR A 59 -8.23 1.68 7.06
CA TYR A 59 -7.46 0.95 6.06
C TYR A 59 -8.20 -0.31 5.61
N LYS A 60 -8.40 -0.43 4.32
CA LYS A 60 -9.07 -1.57 3.70
C LYS A 60 -8.17 -2.20 2.65
N GLY A 61 -8.04 -3.51 2.70
CA GLY A 61 -7.30 -4.31 1.74
C GLY A 61 -7.31 -5.77 2.16
N GLY A 62 -6.83 -6.64 1.30
CA GLY A 62 -6.75 -8.06 1.57
C GLY A 62 -5.38 -8.49 2.10
N ILE A 63 -5.17 -9.81 2.11
CA ILE A 63 -3.89 -10.44 2.43
C ILE A 63 -3.47 -11.25 1.20
N ARG A 64 -2.21 -11.07 0.78
CA ARG A 64 -1.65 -11.86 -0.31
C ARG A 64 -0.84 -13.02 0.28
N TYR A 65 -1.29 -14.23 0.03
CA TYR A 65 -0.54 -15.45 0.34
C TYR A 65 0.19 -15.91 -0.90
N HIS A 66 1.49 -15.73 -0.92
CA HIS A 66 2.34 -16.18 -2.02
C HIS A 66 3.77 -16.35 -1.54
N PRO A 67 4.50 -17.39 -1.99
CA PRO A 67 5.88 -17.63 -1.55
C PRO A 67 6.85 -16.48 -1.86
N GLU A 68 6.56 -15.70 -2.89
CA GLU A 68 7.42 -14.61 -3.34
C GLU A 68 6.99 -13.23 -2.82
N VAL A 69 6.01 -13.17 -1.92
CA VAL A 69 5.58 -11.89 -1.37
C VAL A 69 6.72 -11.25 -0.56
N ASP A 70 6.92 -9.97 -0.76
CA ASP A 70 7.87 -9.17 -0.01
C ASP A 70 7.25 -7.83 0.39
N LEU A 71 7.98 -7.06 1.20
CA LEU A 71 7.48 -5.76 1.67
C LEU A 71 7.23 -4.80 0.52
N ASP A 72 8.09 -4.79 -0.48
CA ASP A 72 7.94 -3.89 -1.63
C ASP A 72 6.63 -4.16 -2.38
N GLU A 73 6.30 -5.44 -2.61
CA GLU A 73 5.04 -5.82 -3.24
C GLU A 73 3.84 -5.41 -2.39
N VAL A 74 3.90 -5.62 -1.08
CA VAL A 74 2.81 -5.26 -0.16
C VAL A 74 2.59 -3.75 -0.15
N LYS A 75 3.66 -2.95 -0.18
CA LYS A 75 3.56 -1.49 -0.32
C LYS A 75 2.83 -1.10 -1.61
N SER A 76 3.21 -1.71 -2.74
CA SER A 76 2.59 -1.44 -4.04
C SER A 76 1.10 -1.76 -4.01
N LEU A 77 0.75 -2.92 -3.47
CA LEU A 77 -0.64 -3.36 -3.38
C LEU A 77 -1.47 -2.48 -2.43
N ALA A 78 -0.87 -2.03 -1.33
CA ALA A 78 -1.54 -1.13 -0.39
C ALA A 78 -1.83 0.24 -1.04
N PHE A 79 -0.90 0.75 -1.83
CA PHE A 79 -1.11 1.96 -2.62
C PHE A 79 -2.29 1.79 -3.59
N TRP A 80 -2.32 0.70 -4.35
CA TRP A 80 -3.42 0.43 -5.26
C TRP A 80 -4.76 0.29 -4.54
N MET A 81 -4.77 -0.27 -3.34
CA MET A 81 -5.99 -0.32 -2.53
C MET A 81 -6.48 1.07 -2.15
N ALA A 82 -5.58 2.00 -1.81
CA ALA A 82 -5.95 3.39 -1.53
C ALA A 82 -6.60 4.05 -2.76
N LEU A 83 -6.05 3.83 -3.95
CA LEU A 83 -6.64 4.34 -5.18
C LEU A 83 -7.97 3.68 -5.50
N LYS A 84 -8.09 2.37 -5.32
CA LYS A 84 -9.33 1.63 -5.59
C LYS A 84 -10.50 2.14 -4.76
N THR A 85 -10.28 2.34 -3.46
CA THR A 85 -11.33 2.84 -2.56
C THR A 85 -11.72 4.27 -2.90
N ALA A 86 -10.75 5.10 -3.31
CA ALA A 86 -11.01 6.47 -3.74
C ALA A 86 -11.83 6.50 -5.04
N VAL A 87 -11.47 5.68 -6.02
CA VAL A 87 -12.19 5.59 -7.30
C VAL A 87 -13.60 5.06 -7.10
N ALA A 88 -13.78 4.08 -6.22
CA ALA A 88 -15.10 3.53 -5.89
C ALA A 88 -15.93 4.47 -5.00
N ASP A 89 -15.31 5.54 -4.50
CA ASP A 89 -15.95 6.54 -3.61
C ASP A 89 -16.59 5.91 -2.37
N ILE A 90 -15.89 4.98 -1.75
CA ILE A 90 -16.31 4.38 -0.50
C ILE A 90 -15.53 5.00 0.67
N PRO A 91 -16.11 5.05 1.89
CA PRO A 91 -15.49 5.70 3.04
C PRO A 91 -14.42 4.83 3.69
N LEU A 92 -13.45 4.40 2.91
CA LEU A 92 -12.34 3.55 3.36
C LEU A 92 -11.03 4.04 2.75
N GLY A 93 -9.96 3.87 3.51
CA GLY A 93 -8.60 4.08 3.04
C GLY A 93 -8.02 2.84 2.38
N GLY A 94 -6.70 2.76 2.31
CA GLY A 94 -6.01 1.64 1.68
C GLY A 94 -4.97 0.99 2.57
N GLY A 95 -4.95 -0.34 2.56
CA GLY A 95 -3.97 -1.14 3.24
C GLY A 95 -3.83 -2.50 2.59
N LYS A 96 -2.79 -3.24 2.96
CA LYS A 96 -2.54 -4.59 2.46
C LYS A 96 -1.72 -5.39 3.47
N GLY A 97 -1.96 -6.68 3.50
CA GLY A 97 -1.14 -7.64 4.24
C GLY A 97 -0.48 -8.65 3.32
N GLY A 98 0.52 -9.27 3.82
CA GLY A 98 1.21 -10.36 3.13
C GLY A 98 2.17 -11.11 4.02
#